data_b965b8a78f0855aca08b6848f8380371
#
_entry.id   b965b8a78f0855aca08b6848f8380371
#
_cell.length_a   1.000
_cell.length_b   1.000
_cell.length_c   1.000
_cell.angle_alpha   90.00
_cell.angle_beta   90.00
_cell.angle_gamma   90.00
#
_symmetry.space_group_name_H-M   'P 1'
#
loop_
_entity.id
_entity.type
_entity.pdbx_description
1 polymer ?
#
loop_
_entity_poly.entity_id
_entity_poly.type
_entity_poly.pdbx_seq_one_letter_code
_entity_poly.pdbx_strand_id
1 'polypeptide(L)'
;MILFAGSEERGYFLEEPAKTKKMKVEYLGNAISIETQLTAILEKTMQYLVIDIEQYIDKADELATKIESIKRAKNCNVIIYAPGYVRESRIIQELNFRGIRFYIFAVGQADAKEEFERCLNGYYLQMDDPLEEEDRESAQKDMTGKRIGITGVCRRI
;
A
#
# COMPACT_ATOMS: atom_id res chain seq x y z
N MET A 1 -9.89 -14.17 -5.43
CA MET A 1 -10.71 -13.12 -4.80
C MET A 1 -9.80 -12.05 -4.24
N ILE A 2 -10.20 -10.80 -4.34
CA ILE A 2 -9.52 -9.66 -3.73
C ILE A 2 -10.34 -9.21 -2.55
N LEU A 3 -9.76 -9.16 -1.37
CA LEU A 3 -10.42 -8.64 -0.19
C LEU A 3 -9.91 -7.24 0.10
N PHE A 4 -10.81 -6.29 0.23
CA PHE A 4 -10.44 -4.91 0.56
C PHE A 4 -10.87 -4.62 2.00
N ALA A 5 -9.91 -4.35 2.84
CA ALA A 5 -10.18 -3.96 4.23
C ALA A 5 -10.42 -2.46 4.26
N GLY A 6 -11.64 -2.08 3.93
CA GLY A 6 -12.05 -0.69 3.85
C GLY A 6 -13.40 -0.60 3.18
N SER A 7 -13.85 0.62 2.93
CA SER A 7 -15.17 0.87 2.36
C SER A 7 -15.16 0.67 0.85
N GLU A 8 -16.31 0.30 0.31
CA GLU A 8 -16.45 0.14 -1.13
C GLU A 8 -16.15 1.44 -1.87
N GLU A 9 -16.53 2.55 -1.30
CA GLU A 9 -16.32 3.84 -1.93
C GLU A 9 -14.83 4.10 -2.15
N ARG A 10 -14.01 3.78 -1.18
CA ARG A 10 -12.58 4.01 -1.30
C ARG A 10 -11.89 2.95 -2.13
N GLY A 11 -12.41 1.73 -2.16
CA GLY A 11 -11.79 0.63 -2.88
C GLY A 11 -12.35 0.40 -4.27
N TYR A 12 -13.17 1.30 -4.76
CA TYR A 12 -13.85 1.08 -6.05
C TYR A 12 -12.85 0.95 -7.21
N PHE A 13 -11.68 1.55 -7.08
CA PHE A 13 -10.67 1.47 -8.14
C PHE A 13 -10.21 0.03 -8.40
N LEU A 14 -10.51 -0.89 -7.49
CA LEU A 14 -10.12 -2.29 -7.65
C LEU A 14 -11.01 -3.03 -8.65
N GLU A 15 -12.22 -2.53 -8.89
CA GLU A 15 -13.24 -3.29 -9.60
C GLU A 15 -12.85 -3.62 -11.04
N GLU A 16 -12.36 -2.62 -11.77
CA GLU A 16 -12.05 -2.84 -13.17
C GLU A 16 -10.85 -3.76 -13.37
N PRO A 17 -9.74 -3.56 -12.67
CA PRO A 17 -8.62 -4.50 -12.79
C PRO A 17 -8.99 -5.91 -12.34
N ALA A 18 -9.82 -6.01 -11.29
CA ALA A 18 -10.25 -7.33 -10.82
C ALA A 18 -11.07 -8.04 -11.90
N LYS A 19 -11.96 -7.31 -12.54
CA LYS A 19 -12.78 -7.86 -13.60
C LYS A 19 -11.92 -8.36 -14.76
N THR A 20 -10.90 -7.59 -15.12
CA THR A 20 -9.98 -7.98 -16.18
C THR A 20 -9.27 -9.29 -15.83
N LYS A 21 -8.95 -9.49 -14.57
CA LYS A 21 -8.29 -10.71 -14.11
C LYS A 21 -9.30 -11.77 -13.68
N LYS A 22 -10.59 -11.53 -13.88
CA LYS A 22 -11.67 -12.47 -13.55
C LYS A 22 -11.69 -12.81 -12.07
N MET A 23 -11.48 -11.79 -11.25
CA MET A 23 -11.52 -11.93 -9.81
C MET A 23 -12.66 -11.11 -9.23
N LYS A 24 -13.18 -11.56 -8.09
CA LYS A 24 -14.19 -10.81 -7.35
C LYS A 24 -13.53 -9.95 -6.30
N VAL A 25 -14.20 -8.84 -5.97
CA VAL A 25 -13.74 -7.96 -4.89
C VAL A 25 -14.76 -8.02 -3.78
N GLU A 26 -14.29 -8.22 -2.56
CA GLU A 26 -15.13 -8.16 -1.37
C GLU A 26 -14.65 -7.03 -0.49
N TYR A 27 -15.59 -6.33 0.13
CA TYR A 27 -15.28 -5.19 0.98
C TYR A 27 -15.67 -5.50 2.42
N LEU A 28 -14.76 -5.22 3.35
CA LEU A 28 -15.07 -5.43 4.77
C LEU A 28 -15.73 -4.23 5.41
N GLY A 29 -15.66 -3.07 4.76
CA GLY A 29 -16.07 -1.83 5.38
C GLY A 29 -14.99 -1.27 6.27
N ASN A 30 -15.24 -0.09 6.84
CA ASN A 30 -14.26 0.61 7.65
C ASN A 30 -14.25 0.09 9.08
N ALA A 31 -13.11 0.24 9.73
CA ALA A 31 -12.96 -0.06 11.14
C ALA A 31 -11.97 0.92 11.75
N ILE A 32 -12.09 1.14 13.04
CA ILE A 32 -11.18 2.04 13.74
C ILE A 32 -9.85 1.36 14.01
N SER A 33 -9.89 0.06 14.27
CA SER A 33 -8.69 -0.70 14.58
C SER A 33 -8.66 -1.96 13.74
N ILE A 34 -7.45 -2.34 13.30
CA ILE A 34 -7.31 -3.57 12.53
C ILE A 34 -7.71 -4.79 13.35
N GLU A 35 -7.60 -4.69 14.67
CA GLU A 35 -7.98 -5.79 15.54
C GLU A 35 -9.43 -6.20 15.33
N THR A 36 -10.32 -5.24 15.07
CA THR A 36 -11.73 -5.54 14.90
C THR A 36 -12.03 -6.23 13.57
N GLN A 37 -11.11 -6.19 12.62
CA GLN A 37 -11.29 -6.85 11.33
C GLN A 37 -10.50 -8.15 11.23
N LEU A 38 -9.67 -8.44 12.24
CA LEU A 38 -8.73 -9.53 12.16
C LEU A 38 -9.40 -10.87 11.93
N THR A 39 -10.43 -11.18 12.72
CA THR A 39 -11.13 -12.45 12.59
C THR A 39 -11.75 -12.60 11.21
N ALA A 40 -12.40 -11.54 10.72
CA ALA A 40 -13.04 -11.59 9.41
C ALA A 40 -12.00 -11.84 8.32
N ILE A 41 -10.84 -11.20 8.42
CA ILE A 41 -9.80 -11.39 7.42
C ILE A 41 -9.28 -12.82 7.47
N LEU A 42 -9.03 -13.34 8.67
CA LEU A 42 -8.45 -14.66 8.81
C LEU A 42 -9.39 -15.77 8.39
N GLU A 43 -10.70 -15.52 8.40
CA GLU A 43 -11.68 -16.52 8.00
C GLU A 43 -11.89 -16.60 6.50
N LYS A 44 -11.41 -15.62 5.74
CA LYS A 44 -11.66 -15.59 4.30
C LYS A 44 -10.46 -16.10 3.53
N THR A 45 -10.73 -16.59 2.33
CA THR A 45 -9.68 -17.02 1.40
C THR A 45 -9.54 -15.97 0.31
N MET A 46 -8.34 -15.44 0.15
CA MET A 46 -8.11 -14.41 -0.86
C MET A 46 -6.74 -14.59 -1.48
N GLN A 47 -6.60 -14.17 -2.73
CA GLN A 47 -5.31 -14.11 -3.39
C GLN A 47 -4.61 -12.80 -3.09
N TYR A 48 -5.38 -11.72 -2.96
CA TYR A 48 -4.86 -10.40 -2.66
C TYR A 48 -5.65 -9.79 -1.53
N LEU A 49 -4.93 -9.20 -0.60
CA LEU A 49 -5.53 -8.46 0.51
C LEU A 49 -5.05 -7.03 0.38
N VAL A 50 -5.99 -6.12 0.11
CA VAL A 50 -5.69 -4.69 0.00
C VAL A 50 -6.20 -4.03 1.28
N ILE A 51 -5.31 -3.33 1.98
CA ILE A 51 -5.64 -2.77 3.29
C ILE A 51 -5.55 -1.25 3.21
N ASP A 52 -6.65 -0.59 3.53
CA ASP A 52 -6.72 0.87 3.61
C ASP A 52 -6.22 1.27 5.00
N ILE A 53 -4.95 1.62 5.10
CA ILE A 53 -4.36 1.88 6.41
C ILE A 53 -4.75 3.23 6.98
N GLU A 54 -5.35 4.10 6.16
CA GLU A 54 -5.72 5.42 6.64
C GLU A 54 -6.87 5.37 7.64
N GLN A 55 -7.63 4.30 7.64
CA GLN A 55 -8.80 4.18 8.52
C GLN A 55 -8.45 3.89 9.98
N TYR A 56 -7.26 3.38 10.25
CA TYR A 56 -6.93 2.86 11.58
C TYR A 56 -6.27 3.91 12.45
N ILE A 57 -6.55 3.83 13.75
CA ILE A 57 -5.87 4.66 14.74
C ILE A 57 -4.73 3.91 15.43
N ASP A 58 -4.49 2.68 15.04
CA ASP A 58 -3.44 1.87 15.63
C ASP A 58 -2.08 2.57 15.47
N LYS A 59 -1.19 2.34 16.43
CA LYS A 59 0.17 2.83 16.29
C LYS A 59 0.88 2.11 15.15
N ALA A 60 1.84 2.81 14.53
CA ALA A 60 2.47 2.29 13.33
C ALA A 60 3.11 0.91 13.54
N ASP A 61 3.84 0.73 14.64
CA ASP A 61 4.49 -0.55 14.88
C ASP A 61 3.48 -1.65 15.17
N GLU A 62 2.40 -1.34 15.88
CA GLU A 62 1.36 -2.31 16.19
C GLU A 62 0.60 -2.70 14.93
N LEU A 63 0.25 -1.72 14.11
CA LEU A 63 -0.44 -1.97 12.86
C LEU A 63 0.40 -2.83 11.93
N ALA A 64 1.67 -2.47 11.80
CA ALA A 64 2.57 -3.22 10.92
C ALA A 64 2.75 -4.65 11.41
N THR A 65 2.84 -4.86 12.71
CA THR A 65 2.97 -6.19 13.28
C THR A 65 1.74 -7.05 12.97
N LYS A 66 0.55 -6.46 13.09
CA LYS A 66 -0.68 -7.20 12.79
C LYS A 66 -0.78 -7.55 11.32
N ILE A 67 -0.41 -6.61 10.45
CA ILE A 67 -0.47 -6.86 9.01
C ILE A 67 0.53 -7.95 8.64
N GLU A 68 1.72 -7.92 9.23
CA GLU A 68 2.69 -8.97 8.99
C GLU A 68 2.16 -10.34 9.41
N SER A 69 1.49 -10.39 10.56
CA SER A 69 0.90 -11.63 11.04
C SER A 69 -0.15 -12.17 10.08
N ILE A 70 -0.99 -11.28 9.55
CA ILE A 70 -2.00 -11.67 8.58
C ILE A 70 -1.35 -12.24 7.33
N LYS A 71 -0.35 -11.55 6.82
CA LYS A 71 0.34 -12.00 5.61
C LYS A 71 0.93 -13.39 5.81
N ARG A 72 1.53 -13.61 6.96
CA ARG A 72 2.14 -14.90 7.27
C ARG A 72 1.09 -16.00 7.41
N ALA A 73 -0.01 -15.68 8.09
CA ALA A 73 -1.06 -16.67 8.34
C ALA A 73 -1.82 -17.06 7.09
N LYS A 74 -2.08 -16.08 6.21
CA LYS A 74 -2.90 -16.32 5.02
C LYS A 74 -2.08 -16.66 3.79
N ASN A 75 -0.79 -16.37 3.81
CA ASN A 75 0.07 -16.62 2.66
C ASN A 75 -0.50 -16.00 1.39
N CYS A 76 -0.99 -14.78 1.50
CA CYS A 76 -1.56 -14.05 0.38
C CYS A 76 -0.70 -12.84 0.07
N ASN A 77 -0.96 -12.21 -1.06
CA ASN A 77 -0.27 -10.99 -1.44
C ASN A 77 -0.97 -9.81 -0.77
N VAL A 78 -0.21 -9.08 0.04
CA VAL A 78 -0.75 -7.92 0.76
C VAL A 78 -0.34 -6.66 0.03
N ILE A 79 -1.32 -5.81 -0.26
CA ILE A 79 -1.11 -4.52 -0.90
C ILE A 79 -1.63 -3.45 0.04
N ILE A 80 -0.82 -2.43 0.27
CA ILE A 80 -1.19 -1.36 1.20
C ILE A 80 -1.72 -0.18 0.42
N TYR A 81 -2.96 0.19 0.70
CA TYR A 81 -3.56 1.39 0.13
C TYR A 81 -3.32 2.54 1.10
N ALA A 82 -2.45 3.45 0.70
CA ALA A 82 -1.99 4.54 1.56
C ALA A 82 -1.98 5.85 0.77
N PRO A 83 -3.16 6.35 0.39
CA PRO A 83 -3.22 7.53 -0.48
C PRO A 83 -2.61 8.74 0.21
N GLY A 84 -1.67 9.37 -0.49
CA GLY A 84 -1.01 10.56 0.04
C GLY A 84 0.14 10.29 0.98
N TYR A 85 0.37 9.05 1.35
CA TYR A 85 1.53 8.71 2.15
C TYR A 85 2.77 8.70 1.26
N VAL A 86 3.93 8.69 1.91
CA VAL A 86 5.20 8.64 1.18
C VAL A 86 6.04 7.51 1.77
N ARG A 87 7.12 7.18 1.07
CA ARG A 87 8.00 6.10 1.50
C ARG A 87 8.59 6.35 2.87
N GLU A 88 8.76 7.61 3.25
CA GLU A 88 9.34 7.99 4.53
C GLU A 88 8.33 8.00 5.67
N SER A 89 7.05 7.85 5.37
CA SER A 89 6.03 7.77 6.42
C SER A 89 6.35 6.64 7.38
N ARG A 90 6.16 6.88 8.65
CA ARG A 90 6.56 5.91 9.66
C ARG A 90 5.92 4.55 9.45
N ILE A 91 4.61 4.53 9.20
CA ILE A 91 3.92 3.26 8.99
C ILE A 91 4.46 2.54 7.76
N ILE A 92 4.78 3.27 6.70
CA ILE A 92 5.30 2.67 5.49
C ILE A 92 6.65 2.03 5.75
N GLN A 93 7.52 2.71 6.49
CA GLN A 93 8.82 2.15 6.82
C GLN A 93 8.69 0.91 7.70
N GLU A 94 7.76 0.94 8.66
CA GLU A 94 7.54 -0.23 9.51
C GLU A 94 7.05 -1.42 8.68
N LEU A 95 6.15 -1.17 7.73
CA LEU A 95 5.65 -2.23 6.87
C LEU A 95 6.74 -2.77 5.96
N ASN A 96 7.52 -1.87 5.36
CA ASN A 96 8.58 -2.26 4.46
C ASN A 96 9.64 -3.08 5.19
N PHE A 97 9.95 -2.70 6.41
CA PHE A 97 10.91 -3.43 7.24
C PHE A 97 10.46 -4.87 7.46
N ARG A 98 9.14 -5.08 7.50
CA ARG A 98 8.57 -6.42 7.73
C ARG A 98 8.27 -7.18 6.44
N GLY A 99 8.76 -6.69 5.32
CA GLY A 99 8.62 -7.42 4.06
C GLY A 99 7.37 -7.14 3.25
N ILE A 100 6.61 -6.14 3.63
CA ILE A 100 5.45 -5.72 2.84
C ILE A 100 5.96 -4.78 1.75
N ARG A 101 5.75 -5.15 0.50
CA ARG A 101 6.41 -4.48 -0.63
C ARG A 101 5.49 -3.74 -1.58
N PHE A 102 4.20 -4.06 -1.58
CA PHE A 102 3.29 -3.50 -2.57
C PHE A 102 2.49 -2.37 -1.96
N TYR A 103 2.53 -1.20 -2.58
CA TYR A 103 1.90 0.00 -2.06
C TYR A 103 1.18 0.74 -3.16
N ILE A 104 0.07 1.40 -2.79
CA ILE A 104 -0.65 2.31 -3.66
C ILE A 104 -0.69 3.65 -2.95
N PHE A 105 0.05 4.63 -3.46
CA PHE A 105 0.16 5.93 -2.84
C PHE A 105 -0.69 7.00 -3.51
N ALA A 106 -1.27 6.67 -4.65
CA ALA A 106 -2.03 7.65 -5.42
C ALA A 106 -3.29 8.07 -4.71
N VAL A 107 -3.61 9.35 -4.76
CA VAL A 107 -4.81 9.88 -4.12
C VAL A 107 -6.03 9.71 -5.02
N GLY A 108 -5.88 9.96 -6.32
CA GLY A 108 -7.01 9.85 -7.23
C GLY A 108 -7.32 8.42 -7.62
N GLN A 109 -8.58 8.15 -7.91
CA GLN A 109 -9.01 6.80 -8.24
C GLN A 109 -8.37 6.27 -9.53
N ALA A 110 -8.21 7.12 -10.54
CA ALA A 110 -7.62 6.68 -11.80
C ALA A 110 -6.16 6.27 -11.61
N ASP A 111 -5.41 7.07 -10.87
CA ASP A 111 -4.01 6.76 -10.62
C ASP A 111 -3.87 5.57 -9.69
N ALA A 112 -4.77 5.45 -8.71
CA ALA A 112 -4.75 4.30 -7.81
C ALA A 112 -5.00 3.02 -8.58
N LYS A 113 -5.90 3.05 -9.55
CA LYS A 113 -6.16 1.89 -10.38
C LYS A 113 -4.91 1.47 -11.14
N GLU A 114 -4.19 2.43 -11.68
CA GLU A 114 -2.97 2.15 -12.42
C GLU A 114 -1.92 1.54 -11.52
N GLU A 115 -1.75 2.08 -10.32
CA GLU A 115 -0.79 1.53 -9.38
C GLU A 115 -1.19 0.13 -8.93
N PHE A 116 -2.48 -0.11 -8.76
CA PHE A 116 -2.95 -1.44 -8.41
C PHE A 116 -2.66 -2.43 -9.54
N GLU A 117 -2.85 -2.03 -10.78
CA GLU A 117 -2.54 -2.89 -11.91
C GLU A 117 -1.06 -3.25 -11.93
N ARG A 118 -0.19 -2.32 -11.57
CA ARG A 118 1.24 -2.62 -11.47
C ARG A 118 1.50 -3.64 -10.38
N CYS A 119 0.82 -3.51 -9.26
CA CYS A 119 0.98 -4.49 -8.18
C CYS A 119 0.56 -5.87 -8.64
N LEU A 120 -0.54 -5.97 -9.40
CA LEU A 120 -0.99 -7.26 -9.91
C LEU A 120 0.02 -7.88 -10.87
N ASN A 121 0.81 -7.05 -11.52
CA ASN A 121 1.85 -7.51 -12.44
C ASN A 121 3.20 -7.68 -11.75
N GLY A 122 3.23 -7.58 -10.43
CA GLY A 122 4.43 -7.86 -9.67
C GLY A 122 5.38 -6.69 -9.51
N TYR A 123 4.96 -5.49 -9.85
CA TYR A 123 5.82 -4.31 -9.70
C TYR A 123 5.67 -3.69 -8.34
N TYR A 124 6.77 -3.52 -7.65
CA TYR A 124 6.80 -2.78 -6.41
C TYR A 124 6.79 -1.29 -6.73
N LEU A 125 6.37 -0.50 -5.76
CA LEU A 125 6.50 0.94 -5.91
C LEU A 125 7.85 1.39 -5.41
N GLN A 126 8.84 0.57 -5.68
CA GLN A 126 10.27 0.89 -5.50
C GLN A 126 10.68 1.07 -4.06
N MET A 127 10.02 0.33 -3.18
CA MET A 127 10.39 0.39 -1.77
C MET A 127 11.74 -0.25 -1.53
N ASP A 128 12.07 -1.29 -2.30
CA ASP A 128 13.34 -1.99 -2.16
C ASP A 128 14.42 -1.46 -3.05
N ASP A 129 14.01 -0.78 -4.10
CA ASP A 129 14.99 -0.30 -5.05
C ASP A 129 15.83 0.77 -4.40
N PRO A 130 17.12 0.80 -4.69
CA PRO A 130 17.88 1.97 -4.28
C PRO A 130 17.25 3.16 -4.96
N LEU A 131 17.17 4.27 -4.26
CA LEU A 131 16.70 5.49 -4.88
C LEU A 131 17.62 5.78 -6.06
N GLU A 132 17.04 6.21 -7.15
CA GLU A 132 17.87 6.59 -8.27
C GLU A 132 18.85 7.63 -7.81
N GLU A 133 20.04 7.56 -8.33
CA GLU A 133 21.07 8.48 -7.92
C GLU A 133 20.65 9.91 -8.14
N GLU A 134 20.01 10.13 -9.26
CA GLU A 134 19.54 11.45 -9.58
C GLU A 134 18.48 11.91 -8.59
N ASP A 135 17.65 11.01 -8.13
CA ASP A 135 16.64 11.35 -7.15
C ASP A 135 17.26 11.66 -5.80
N ARG A 136 18.29 10.93 -5.43
CA ARG A 136 18.95 11.16 -4.17
C ARG A 136 19.69 12.47 -4.17
N GLU A 137 20.32 12.75 -5.26
CA GLU A 137 21.10 13.97 -5.35
C GLU A 137 20.22 15.16 -5.45
N SER A 138 19.16 15.00 -6.15
CA SER A 138 18.21 16.08 -6.25
C SER A 138 17.30 16.04 -5.07
N ALA A 139 17.16 14.94 -4.58
CA ALA A 139 16.28 14.80 -3.48
C ALA A 139 17.02 14.97 -2.23
N GLN A 140 18.01 14.76 -2.41
CA GLN A 140 18.54 14.85 -1.53
C GLN A 140 18.74 15.95 -1.59
N LYS A 141 18.85 16.26 -1.97
CA LYS A 141 18.54 16.90 -2.38
C LYS A 141 17.57 17.11 -2.17
N ASP A 142 17.53 17.28 -2.17
CA ASP A 142 16.42 17.29 -2.21
C ASP A 142 16.26 17.00 -1.41
N MET A 143 16.73 17.34 -1.18
CA MET A 143 16.23 16.99 -0.77
C MET A 143 16.43 17.14 -0.29
N THR A 144 17.22 17.71 -0.33
CA THR A 144 17.03 17.62 -0.33
C THR A 144 16.92 17.72 -0.57
N GLY A 145 18.35 18.35 -0.59
CA GLY A 145 17.67 18.32 -1.19
C GLY A 145 17.97 18.31 -1.55
N LYS A 146 18.19 18.44 -2.00
CA LYS A 146 17.96 18.14 -2.73
C LYS A 146 17.79 18.06 -3.16
N ARG A 147 18.85 18.64 -3.15
CA ARG A 147 18.50 18.37 -4.03
C ARG A 147 18.00 18.22 -4.27
N ILE A 148 18.92 18.81 -4.50
CA ILE A 148 18.24 18.52 -5.08
C ILE A 148 17.85 18.31 -5.49
N GLY A 149 18.67 18.90 -5.82
CA GLY A 149 17.80 18.60 -6.44
C GLY A 149 17.56 18.37 -6.70
N ILE A 150 17.87 18.52 -6.84
CA ILE A 150 17.25 18.09 -7.31
C ILE A 150 16.71 17.79 -7.48
N THR A 151 16.97 18.35 -7.62
CA THR A 151 16.13 17.94 -8.03
C THR A 151 15.46 17.37 -7.86
N GLY A 152 15.97 17.74 -7.93
CA GLY A 152 15.00 17.20 -7.97
C GLY A 152 14.57 16.76 -7.65
N VAL A 153 14.29 16.87 -7.50
CA VAL A 153 13.55 16.29 -7.47
C VAL A 153 13.01 15.88 -7.30
N CYS A 154 12.97 16.00 -7.17
CA CYS A 154 12.27 15.46 -7.21
C CYS A 154 11.72 15.30 -7.36
N ARG A 155 11.40 15.59 -7.26
CA ARG A 155 10.71 15.27 -7.45
C ARG A 155 10.07 14.96 -7.34
N ARG A 156 10.13 15.06 -7.32
CA ARG A 156 9.50 14.51 -7.17
C ARG A 156 9.10 14.31 -6.68
N ILE A 157 9.58 14.59 -6.46
CA ILE A 157 9.08 14.30 -6.04
C ILE A 157 8.71 14.23 -5.91
#